data_0816e96792a6d818aedd4ac97a3a63f0
#
_entry.id   0816e96792a6d818aedd4ac97a3a63f0
#
_cell.length_a   1.000
_cell.length_b   1.000
_cell.length_c   1.000
_cell.angle_alpha   90.00
_cell.angle_beta   90.00
_cell.angle_gamma   90.00
#
_symmetry.space_group_name_H-M   'P 1'
#
loop_
_entity.id
_entity.type
_entity.pdbx_description
1 polymer ?
#
loop_
_entity_poly.entity_id
_entity_poly.type
_entity_poly.pdbx_seq_one_letter_code
_entity_poly.pdbx_strand_id
1 'polypeptide(L)'
;ANSKTYYVYGSEIHQQPTEIGTCIGDCKSITRIAYVPDVNDSVCSKMYKFNMLTYPVSEKTYEKQGSSPEVLQDGISNEYTKDLNGNIVLSKVHRFLVDGTSEVLYSYNYNKLGRLIEEKGRDGLVTSVYWNEDCTYPLVVAEGLAFELLSMAVSQNYSPETFYKNSICRNSHITTYTYSPLVGISSVTDPSGYTLHYNYDGLGRLIKIFDSNGRVLKDYQYTLKRK
;
A
#
# COMPACT_ATOMS: atom_id res chain seq x y z
N ALA A 1 10.69 35.93 5.26
CA ALA A 1 9.31 35.99 5.74
C ALA A 1 9.12 34.90 6.78
N ASN A 2 8.56 35.25 7.94
CA ASN A 2 8.25 34.24 8.98
C ASN A 2 7.00 33.47 8.55
N SER A 3 7.07 32.15 8.58
CA SER A 3 5.89 31.29 8.39
C SER A 3 5.23 31.00 9.75
N LYS A 4 3.91 30.96 9.78
CA LYS A 4 3.12 30.54 10.93
C LYS A 4 2.22 29.37 10.53
N THR A 5 2.24 28.30 11.31
CA THR A 5 1.34 27.16 11.13
C THR A 5 0.33 27.14 12.28
N TYR A 6 -0.94 26.84 11.95
CA TYR A 6 -2.01 26.69 12.92
C TYR A 6 -2.77 25.38 12.64
N TYR A 7 -3.46 24.88 13.65
CA TYR A 7 -4.28 23.67 13.59
C TYR A 7 -5.67 23.96 14.12
N VAL A 8 -6.69 23.43 13.44
CA VAL A 8 -8.08 23.49 13.91
C VAL A 8 -8.55 22.07 14.18
N TYR A 9 -9.16 21.87 15.33
CA TYR A 9 -9.74 20.60 15.81
C TYR A 9 -11.26 20.76 15.83
N GLY A 10 -11.88 20.61 14.65
CA GLY A 10 -13.31 20.92 14.48
C GLY A 10 -14.26 19.76 14.79
N SER A 11 -13.75 18.58 15.15
CA SER A 11 -14.58 17.41 15.45
C SER A 11 -14.78 17.26 16.97
N GLU A 12 -16.01 16.99 17.39
CA GLU A 12 -16.34 16.62 18.77
C GLU A 12 -16.08 15.13 19.07
N ILE A 13 -15.80 14.33 18.03
CA ILE A 13 -15.73 12.86 18.09
C ILE A 13 -14.29 12.36 18.15
N HIS A 14 -13.37 13.06 17.46
CA HIS A 14 -11.95 12.68 17.40
C HIS A 14 -11.04 13.88 17.67
N GLN A 15 -9.80 13.61 18.08
CA GLN A 15 -8.79 14.62 18.40
C GLN A 15 -7.79 14.87 17.28
N GLN A 16 -8.14 14.54 16.03
CA GLN A 16 -7.29 14.81 14.86
C GLN A 16 -7.57 16.22 14.32
N PRO A 17 -6.56 16.92 13.78
CA PRO A 17 -6.78 18.23 13.16
C PRO A 17 -7.64 18.08 11.90
N THR A 18 -8.71 18.86 11.80
CA THR A 18 -9.59 18.94 10.63
C THR A 18 -9.15 20.00 9.64
N GLU A 19 -8.31 20.97 10.08
CA GLU A 19 -7.68 21.94 9.20
C GLU A 19 -6.26 22.23 9.70
N ILE A 20 -5.33 22.32 8.74
CA ILE A 20 -3.94 22.74 8.98
C ILE A 20 -3.68 23.91 8.04
N GLY A 21 -3.33 25.07 8.59
CA GLY A 21 -3.05 26.24 7.78
C GLY A 21 -1.63 26.75 7.99
N THR A 22 -0.98 27.15 6.88
CA THR A 22 0.33 27.82 6.90
C THR A 22 0.23 29.18 6.24
N CYS A 23 0.67 30.23 6.93
CA CYS A 23 0.66 31.61 6.45
C CYS A 23 2.08 32.08 6.19
N ILE A 24 2.33 32.68 5.02
CA ILE A 24 3.59 33.34 4.62
C ILE A 24 3.22 34.68 4.00
N GLY A 25 3.38 35.79 4.75
CA GLY A 25 2.87 37.09 4.33
C GLY A 25 1.35 37.05 4.17
N ASP A 26 0.86 37.48 3.01
CA ASP A 26 -0.58 37.48 2.69
C ASP A 26 -1.07 36.17 2.03
N CYS A 27 -0.16 35.20 1.81
CA CYS A 27 -0.51 33.90 1.24
C CYS A 27 -0.81 32.90 2.36
N LYS A 28 -1.90 32.14 2.22
CA LYS A 28 -2.28 31.05 3.10
C LYS A 28 -2.43 29.78 2.29
N SER A 29 -1.77 28.70 2.76
CA SER A 29 -2.05 27.33 2.35
C SER A 29 -2.89 26.67 3.43
N ILE A 30 -4.03 26.10 3.08
CA ILE A 30 -5.02 25.54 3.99
C ILE A 30 -5.32 24.11 3.57
N THR A 31 -4.94 23.14 4.38
CA THR A 31 -5.28 21.72 4.17
C THR A 31 -6.45 21.36 5.06
N ARG A 32 -7.56 20.87 4.47
CA ARG A 32 -8.74 20.37 5.18
C ARG A 32 -8.80 18.86 5.07
N ILE A 33 -9.01 18.22 6.22
CA ILE A 33 -9.02 16.76 6.36
C ILE A 33 -10.38 16.37 6.91
N ALA A 34 -11.08 15.46 6.20
CA ALA A 34 -12.27 14.81 6.70
C ALA A 34 -11.94 13.36 7.07
N TYR A 35 -12.37 12.96 8.25
CA TYR A 35 -12.22 11.60 8.76
C TYR A 35 -13.55 10.83 8.70
N VAL A 36 -13.51 9.55 8.98
CA VAL A 36 -14.69 8.68 8.97
C VAL A 36 -15.91 9.27 9.72
N PRO A 37 -15.77 9.83 10.93
CA PRO A 37 -16.92 10.42 11.64
C PRO A 37 -17.51 11.68 11.01
N ASP A 38 -16.73 12.35 10.15
CA ASP A 38 -17.11 13.63 9.53
C ASP A 38 -17.91 13.42 8.24
N VAL A 39 -18.01 12.17 7.75
CA VAL A 39 -18.65 11.81 6.48
C VAL A 39 -19.90 10.97 6.69
N ASN A 40 -21.03 11.45 6.17
CA ASN A 40 -22.30 10.77 6.32
C ASN A 40 -22.61 9.87 5.11
N ASP A 41 -21.92 8.71 5.06
CA ASP A 41 -22.24 7.63 4.14
C ASP A 41 -22.37 6.27 4.87
N SER A 42 -22.88 5.26 4.17
CA SER A 42 -23.19 3.95 4.75
C SER A 42 -21.96 3.15 5.15
N VAL A 43 -20.82 3.33 4.44
CA VAL A 43 -19.56 2.63 4.73
C VAL A 43 -18.84 3.32 5.88
N CYS A 44 -18.73 4.65 5.86
CA CYS A 44 -18.17 5.43 6.97
C CYS A 44 -18.97 5.23 8.27
N SER A 45 -20.30 5.16 8.17
CA SER A 45 -21.15 4.83 9.34
C SER A 45 -20.85 3.44 9.93
N LYS A 46 -20.49 2.46 9.10
CA LYS A 46 -20.05 1.14 9.57
C LYS A 46 -18.64 1.19 10.13
N MET A 47 -17.72 1.91 9.49
CA MET A 47 -16.35 2.14 9.99
C MET A 47 -16.39 2.81 11.37
N TYR A 48 -17.24 3.80 11.54
CA TYR A 48 -17.45 4.45 12.83
C TYR A 48 -17.86 3.45 13.92
N LYS A 49 -18.82 2.55 13.65
CA LYS A 49 -19.24 1.49 14.59
C LYS A 49 -18.11 0.51 14.94
N PHE A 50 -17.12 0.35 14.08
CA PHE A 50 -15.92 -0.45 14.34
C PHE A 50 -14.78 0.36 14.98
N ASN A 51 -15.06 1.58 15.45
CA ASN A 51 -14.09 2.47 16.08
C ASN A 51 -12.93 2.88 15.16
N MET A 52 -13.16 2.93 13.84
CA MET A 52 -12.18 3.36 12.84
C MET A 52 -12.24 4.89 12.67
N LEU A 53 -12.02 5.64 13.75
CA LEU A 53 -12.32 7.08 13.84
C LEU A 53 -11.30 7.97 13.12
N THR A 54 -10.04 7.53 13.03
CA THR A 54 -8.92 8.34 12.53
C THR A 54 -8.53 8.03 11.10
N TYR A 55 -9.35 7.27 10.38
CA TYR A 55 -9.11 6.99 8.96
C TYR A 55 -9.50 8.21 8.14
N PRO A 56 -8.57 8.81 7.36
CA PRO A 56 -8.88 9.94 6.51
C PRO A 56 -9.75 9.49 5.32
N VAL A 57 -10.82 10.20 5.07
CA VAL A 57 -11.69 10.00 3.91
C VAL A 57 -11.32 10.99 2.80
N SER A 58 -10.97 12.22 3.16
CA SER A 58 -10.44 13.18 2.19
C SER A 58 -9.47 14.17 2.82
N GLU A 59 -8.52 14.60 2.01
CA GLU A 59 -7.59 15.68 2.31
C GLU A 59 -7.55 16.62 1.10
N LYS A 60 -7.81 17.92 1.31
CA LYS A 60 -7.84 18.92 0.23
C LYS A 60 -7.05 20.14 0.65
N THR A 61 -6.13 20.57 -0.22
CA THR A 61 -5.30 21.75 0.00
C THR A 61 -5.77 22.88 -0.88
N TYR A 62 -6.00 24.02 -0.25
CA TYR A 62 -6.44 25.27 -0.87
C TYR A 62 -5.36 26.33 -0.68
N GLU A 63 -5.26 27.23 -1.64
CA GLU A 63 -4.46 28.43 -1.54
C GLU A 63 -5.37 29.65 -1.50
N LYS A 64 -4.99 30.64 -0.66
CA LYS A 64 -5.67 31.90 -0.52
C LYS A 64 -4.66 33.02 -0.47
N GLN A 65 -4.84 34.07 -1.30
CA GLN A 65 -4.00 35.25 -1.32
C GLN A 65 -4.82 36.49 -0.91
N GLY A 66 -4.44 37.11 0.20
CA GLY A 66 -5.12 38.27 0.75
C GLY A 66 -6.62 38.02 0.98
N SER A 67 -7.48 38.85 0.34
CA SER A 67 -8.93 38.73 0.41
C SER A 67 -9.55 37.90 -0.72
N SER A 68 -8.74 37.28 -1.58
CA SER A 68 -9.22 36.45 -2.69
C SER A 68 -9.93 35.19 -2.19
N PRO A 69 -10.84 34.60 -2.98
CA PRO A 69 -11.40 33.28 -2.68
C PRO A 69 -10.33 32.23 -2.54
N GLU A 70 -10.63 31.17 -1.78
CA GLU A 70 -9.79 29.99 -1.71
C GLU A 70 -9.87 29.21 -3.04
N VAL A 71 -8.72 28.77 -3.54
CA VAL A 71 -8.60 27.98 -4.77
C VAL A 71 -8.03 26.63 -4.42
N LEU A 72 -8.75 25.56 -4.80
CA LEU A 72 -8.27 24.19 -4.64
C LEU A 72 -6.98 24.00 -5.45
N GLN A 73 -5.92 23.53 -4.83
CA GLN A 73 -4.64 23.25 -5.47
C GLN A 73 -4.44 21.76 -5.72
N ASP A 74 -4.78 20.95 -4.73
CA ASP A 74 -4.64 19.50 -4.78
C ASP A 74 -5.56 18.85 -3.74
N GLY A 75 -5.80 17.56 -3.89
CA GLY A 75 -6.51 16.81 -2.87
C GLY A 75 -6.62 15.34 -3.21
N ILE A 76 -6.81 14.55 -2.16
CA ILE A 76 -6.99 13.11 -2.24
C ILE A 76 -8.29 12.74 -1.53
N SER A 77 -9.01 11.74 -2.04
CA SER A 77 -10.06 11.07 -1.28
C SER A 77 -9.96 9.56 -1.41
N ASN A 78 -10.25 8.89 -0.31
CA ASN A 78 -10.24 7.45 -0.15
C ASN A 78 -11.68 6.92 -0.25
N GLU A 79 -11.96 6.05 -1.21
CA GLU A 79 -13.22 5.35 -1.36
C GLU A 79 -13.11 3.98 -0.69
N TYR A 80 -13.90 3.74 0.34
CA TYR A 80 -13.96 2.46 1.03
C TYR A 80 -15.17 1.66 0.56
N THR A 81 -15.04 0.33 0.51
CA THR A 81 -16.11 -0.59 0.15
C THR A 81 -16.09 -1.82 1.04
N LYS A 82 -17.07 -2.69 0.88
CA LYS A 82 -17.09 -4.01 1.54
C LYS A 82 -16.54 -5.06 0.58
N ASP A 83 -15.62 -5.88 1.06
CA ASP A 83 -15.20 -7.09 0.39
C ASP A 83 -16.32 -8.17 0.41
N LEU A 84 -16.07 -9.33 -0.17
CA LEU A 84 -17.03 -10.44 -0.24
C LEU A 84 -17.43 -10.97 1.16
N ASN A 85 -16.62 -10.75 2.18
CA ASN A 85 -16.89 -11.15 3.57
C ASN A 85 -17.51 -10.02 4.39
N GLY A 86 -17.73 -8.86 3.77
CA GLY A 86 -18.25 -7.66 4.43
C GLY A 86 -17.23 -6.89 5.25
N ASN A 87 -15.92 -7.19 5.14
CA ASN A 87 -14.86 -6.37 5.69
C ASN A 87 -14.75 -5.07 4.91
N ILE A 88 -14.37 -4.02 5.60
CA ILE A 88 -14.17 -2.72 4.95
C ILE A 88 -12.75 -2.65 4.43
N VAL A 89 -12.62 -2.34 3.14
CA VAL A 89 -11.35 -2.23 2.42
C VAL A 89 -11.32 -0.94 1.61
N LEU A 90 -10.11 -0.41 1.37
CA LEU A 90 -9.90 0.71 0.46
C LEU A 90 -10.11 0.21 -0.98
N SER A 91 -11.07 0.78 -1.71
CA SER A 91 -11.34 0.36 -3.10
C SER A 91 -10.68 1.25 -4.13
N LYS A 92 -10.66 2.57 -3.87
CA LYS A 92 -10.03 3.54 -4.77
C LYS A 92 -9.44 4.70 -3.99
N VAL A 93 -8.45 5.32 -4.60
CA VAL A 93 -7.94 6.64 -4.24
C VAL A 93 -8.20 7.57 -5.40
N HIS A 94 -8.86 8.69 -5.14
CA HIS A 94 -9.12 9.73 -6.11
C HIS A 94 -8.21 10.93 -5.85
N ARG A 95 -7.78 11.59 -6.90
CA ARG A 95 -7.12 12.89 -6.85
C ARG A 95 -8.09 13.96 -7.32
N PHE A 96 -8.18 15.07 -6.60
CA PHE A 96 -8.89 16.27 -7.03
C PHE A 96 -7.97 17.15 -7.86
N LEU A 97 -8.51 17.71 -8.95
CA LEU A 97 -7.82 18.65 -9.80
C LEU A 97 -8.24 20.09 -9.44
N VAL A 98 -7.45 21.05 -9.89
CA VAL A 98 -7.67 22.50 -9.61
C VAL A 98 -9.04 22.99 -10.08
N ASP A 99 -9.60 22.40 -11.14
CA ASP A 99 -10.93 22.69 -11.65
C ASP A 99 -12.08 22.08 -10.81
N GLY A 100 -11.76 21.37 -9.75
CA GLY A 100 -12.71 20.72 -8.85
C GLY A 100 -13.18 19.33 -9.33
N THR A 101 -12.76 18.87 -10.51
CA THR A 101 -13.01 17.50 -10.96
C THR A 101 -12.13 16.50 -10.21
N SER A 102 -12.46 15.22 -10.28
CA SER A 102 -11.62 14.16 -9.69
C SER A 102 -11.38 13.04 -10.68
N GLU A 103 -10.22 12.39 -10.52
CA GLU A 103 -9.83 11.22 -11.29
C GLU A 103 -9.38 10.09 -10.36
N VAL A 104 -9.54 8.84 -10.79
CA VAL A 104 -9.03 7.68 -10.05
C VAL A 104 -7.52 7.63 -10.18
N LEU A 105 -6.81 7.73 -9.06
CA LEU A 105 -5.35 7.63 -8.98
C LEU A 105 -4.92 6.17 -8.83
N TYR A 106 -5.60 5.43 -7.94
CA TYR A 106 -5.40 4.00 -7.72
C TYR A 106 -6.72 3.28 -7.53
N SER A 107 -6.77 2.01 -7.95
CA SER A 107 -7.85 1.08 -7.65
C SER A 107 -7.29 -0.24 -7.13
N TYR A 108 -8.03 -0.89 -6.22
CA TYR A 108 -7.57 -2.05 -5.48
C TYR A 108 -8.58 -3.19 -5.55
N ASN A 109 -8.10 -4.40 -5.82
CA ASN A 109 -8.90 -5.63 -5.79
C ASN A 109 -8.39 -6.56 -4.69
N TYR A 110 -9.32 -7.26 -4.05
CA TYR A 110 -9.04 -8.14 -2.92
C TYR A 110 -9.60 -9.55 -3.17
N ASN A 111 -8.93 -10.56 -2.61
CA ASN A 111 -9.44 -11.92 -2.63
C ASN A 111 -10.51 -12.13 -1.54
N LYS A 112 -11.06 -13.35 -1.49
CA LYS A 112 -12.09 -13.75 -0.51
C LYS A 112 -11.65 -13.62 0.95
N LEU A 113 -10.36 -13.58 1.24
CA LEU A 113 -9.81 -13.42 2.59
C LEU A 113 -9.40 -11.97 2.91
N GLY A 114 -9.77 -11.02 2.03
CA GLY A 114 -9.48 -9.58 2.21
C GLY A 114 -8.01 -9.23 1.97
N ARG A 115 -7.23 -10.09 1.30
CA ARG A 115 -5.86 -9.77 0.90
C ARG A 115 -5.85 -9.07 -0.45
N LEU A 116 -5.04 -8.01 -0.57
CA LEU A 116 -4.83 -7.31 -1.83
C LEU A 116 -4.27 -8.29 -2.87
N ILE A 117 -4.92 -8.39 -4.02
CA ILE A 117 -4.46 -9.21 -5.14
C ILE A 117 -4.07 -8.37 -6.35
N GLU A 118 -4.58 -7.15 -6.45
CA GLU A 118 -4.25 -6.25 -7.55
C GLU A 118 -4.38 -4.79 -7.14
N GLU A 119 -3.37 -4.00 -7.50
CA GLU A 119 -3.39 -2.54 -7.50
C GLU A 119 -3.21 -2.05 -8.93
N LYS A 120 -4.04 -1.12 -9.36
CA LYS A 120 -3.93 -0.47 -10.68
C LYS A 120 -3.79 1.02 -10.52
N GLY A 121 -2.68 1.57 -11.02
CA GLY A 121 -2.42 2.99 -11.07
C GLY A 121 -3.14 3.69 -12.24
N ARG A 122 -3.24 5.01 -12.17
CA ARG A 122 -3.79 5.88 -13.21
C ARG A 122 -3.08 5.73 -14.55
N ASP A 123 -1.78 5.50 -14.55
CA ASP A 123 -0.95 5.26 -15.73
C ASP A 123 -1.23 3.90 -16.41
N GLY A 124 -2.12 3.11 -15.82
CA GLY A 124 -2.45 1.76 -16.27
C GLY A 124 -1.48 0.68 -15.79
N LEU A 125 -0.44 1.06 -15.04
CA LEU A 125 0.45 0.08 -14.43
C LEU A 125 -0.33 -0.75 -13.39
N VAL A 126 -0.21 -2.06 -13.51
CA VAL A 126 -0.86 -3.02 -12.62
C VAL A 126 0.21 -3.75 -11.82
N THR A 127 0.02 -3.84 -10.51
CA THR A 127 0.79 -4.70 -9.63
C THR A 127 -0.12 -5.77 -9.06
N SER A 128 0.22 -7.03 -9.29
CA SER A 128 -0.56 -8.17 -8.82
C SER A 128 0.21 -9.00 -7.81
N VAL A 129 -0.50 -9.55 -6.84
CA VAL A 129 0.06 -10.39 -5.78
C VAL A 129 -0.66 -11.73 -5.74
N TYR A 130 0.10 -12.81 -5.94
CA TYR A 130 -0.40 -14.18 -5.76
C TYR A 130 0.03 -14.71 -4.39
N TRP A 131 -0.93 -15.14 -3.60
CA TRP A 131 -0.74 -15.61 -2.24
C TRP A 131 -0.71 -17.15 -2.16
N ASN A 132 -0.12 -17.70 -1.08
CA ASN A 132 -0.29 -19.11 -0.74
C ASN A 132 -1.76 -19.41 -0.39
N GLU A 133 -2.12 -20.68 -0.26
CA GLU A 133 -3.51 -21.12 -0.01
C GLU A 133 -4.15 -20.46 1.21
N ASP A 134 -3.40 -20.29 2.30
CA ASP A 134 -3.87 -19.67 3.54
C ASP A 134 -3.83 -18.13 3.49
N CYS A 135 -3.39 -17.53 2.37
CA CYS A 135 -3.21 -16.09 2.20
C CYS A 135 -2.37 -15.43 3.30
N THR A 136 -1.38 -16.15 3.82
CA THR A 136 -0.46 -15.67 4.85
C THR A 136 0.81 -15.07 4.26
N TYR A 137 1.27 -15.60 3.12
CA TYR A 137 2.51 -15.19 2.47
C TYR A 137 2.30 -14.95 0.97
N PRO A 138 2.82 -13.85 0.39
CA PRO A 138 2.85 -13.66 -1.05
C PRO A 138 3.86 -14.64 -1.67
N LEU A 139 3.46 -15.38 -2.70
CA LEU A 139 4.35 -16.27 -3.46
C LEU A 139 4.92 -15.57 -4.68
N VAL A 140 4.14 -14.70 -5.32
CA VAL A 140 4.53 -13.94 -6.50
C VAL A 140 4.04 -12.52 -6.39
N VAL A 141 4.90 -11.57 -6.72
CA VAL A 141 4.54 -10.17 -7.00
C VAL A 141 4.89 -9.90 -8.46
N ALA A 142 3.93 -9.40 -9.22
CA ALA A 142 4.05 -9.14 -10.64
C ALA A 142 3.71 -7.69 -10.95
N GLU A 143 4.66 -6.93 -11.50
CA GLU A 143 4.42 -5.58 -12.00
C GLU A 143 4.23 -5.64 -13.52
N GLY A 144 3.20 -4.96 -14.02
CA GLY A 144 2.82 -4.96 -15.44
C GLY A 144 2.01 -6.19 -15.86
N LEU A 145 1.40 -6.94 -14.93
CA LEU A 145 0.59 -8.13 -15.22
C LEU A 145 -0.68 -8.12 -14.39
N ALA A 146 -1.84 -8.22 -15.03
CA ALA A 146 -3.13 -8.34 -14.34
C ALA A 146 -3.24 -9.65 -13.56
N PHE A 147 -3.94 -9.63 -12.42
CA PHE A 147 -4.07 -10.78 -11.53
C PHE A 147 -4.63 -12.04 -12.20
N GLU A 148 -5.57 -11.89 -13.12
CA GLU A 148 -6.15 -13.01 -13.86
C GLU A 148 -5.09 -13.77 -14.65
N LEU A 149 -4.22 -13.05 -15.37
CA LEU A 149 -3.12 -13.63 -16.13
C LEU A 149 -2.05 -14.24 -15.22
N LEU A 150 -1.74 -13.58 -14.10
CA LEU A 150 -0.83 -14.10 -13.08
C LEU A 150 -1.35 -15.42 -12.51
N SER A 151 -2.63 -15.46 -12.13
CA SER A 151 -3.28 -16.67 -11.60
C SER A 151 -3.28 -17.81 -12.61
N MET A 152 -3.53 -17.51 -13.90
CA MET A 152 -3.43 -18.49 -14.98
C MET A 152 -2.00 -19.03 -15.12
N ALA A 153 -0.99 -18.16 -15.11
CA ALA A 153 0.40 -18.57 -15.23
C ALA A 153 0.83 -19.48 -14.07
N VAL A 154 0.41 -19.15 -12.83
CA VAL A 154 0.70 -19.97 -11.65
C VAL A 154 0.03 -21.34 -11.76
N SER A 155 -1.24 -21.41 -12.22
CA SER A 155 -1.98 -22.67 -12.34
C SER A 155 -1.40 -23.61 -13.41
N GLN A 156 -0.75 -23.07 -14.44
CA GLN A 156 -0.14 -23.88 -15.52
C GLN A 156 1.18 -24.51 -15.08
N ASN A 157 2.08 -23.76 -14.54
CA ASN A 157 3.38 -24.28 -14.10
C ASN A 157 4.07 -23.27 -13.19
N TYR A 158 4.05 -23.50 -11.89
CA TYR A 158 4.72 -22.66 -10.91
C TYR A 158 5.98 -23.32 -10.38
N SER A 159 7.12 -22.70 -10.69
CA SER A 159 8.42 -22.99 -10.07
C SER A 159 9.06 -21.65 -9.67
N PRO A 160 9.30 -21.38 -8.39
CA PRO A 160 9.77 -20.07 -7.92
C PRO A 160 11.01 -19.57 -8.66
N GLU A 161 11.98 -20.46 -8.92
CA GLU A 161 13.28 -20.09 -9.51
C GLU A 161 13.22 -19.82 -11.02
N THR A 162 12.18 -20.29 -11.70
CA THR A 162 12.07 -20.18 -13.16
C THR A 162 10.81 -19.47 -13.64
N PHE A 163 9.93 -19.07 -12.72
CA PHE A 163 8.63 -18.50 -13.04
C PHE A 163 8.72 -17.21 -13.88
N TYR A 164 9.77 -16.41 -13.69
CA TYR A 164 10.04 -15.23 -14.50
C TYR A 164 10.21 -15.53 -16.01
N LYS A 165 10.48 -16.78 -16.39
CA LYS A 165 10.59 -17.22 -17.80
C LYS A 165 9.23 -17.61 -18.42
N ASN A 166 8.15 -17.63 -17.65
CA ASN A 166 6.82 -17.97 -18.15
C ASN A 166 6.42 -17.02 -19.30
N SER A 167 5.91 -17.56 -20.40
CA SER A 167 5.57 -16.79 -21.59
C SER A 167 4.49 -15.71 -21.33
N ILE A 168 3.56 -15.97 -20.41
CA ILE A 168 2.54 -15.01 -19.97
C ILE A 168 3.19 -13.82 -19.25
N CYS A 169 4.32 -14.05 -18.57
CA CYS A 169 5.01 -13.06 -17.76
C CYS A 169 6.09 -12.26 -18.52
N ARG A 170 6.27 -12.50 -19.83
CA ARG A 170 7.42 -12.00 -20.63
C ARG A 170 7.66 -10.49 -20.56
N ASN A 171 6.57 -9.70 -20.46
CA ASN A 171 6.66 -8.23 -20.47
C ASN A 171 6.42 -7.63 -19.07
N SER A 172 6.60 -8.44 -18.02
CA SER A 172 6.30 -8.06 -16.65
C SER A 172 7.51 -8.28 -15.75
N HIS A 173 7.60 -7.53 -14.68
CA HIS A 173 8.64 -7.72 -13.66
C HIS A 173 8.10 -8.66 -12.59
N ILE A 174 8.64 -9.87 -12.55
CA ILE A 174 8.17 -10.93 -11.65
C ILE A 174 9.18 -11.15 -10.54
N THR A 175 8.72 -11.05 -9.30
CA THR A 175 9.47 -11.46 -8.12
C THR A 175 8.77 -12.62 -7.46
N THR A 176 9.50 -13.70 -7.17
CA THR A 176 8.95 -14.87 -6.47
C THR A 176 9.59 -15.05 -5.10
N TYR A 177 8.82 -15.64 -4.19
CA TYR A 177 9.23 -15.86 -2.80
C TYR A 177 8.99 -17.29 -2.40
N THR A 178 9.91 -17.85 -1.61
CA THR A 178 9.71 -19.09 -0.86
C THR A 178 9.87 -18.84 0.63
N TYR A 179 9.29 -19.70 1.46
CA TYR A 179 9.26 -19.50 2.89
C TYR A 179 9.64 -20.76 3.65
N SER A 180 10.35 -20.59 4.75
CA SER A 180 10.48 -21.59 5.82
C SER A 180 9.32 -21.39 6.79
N PRO A 181 8.44 -22.37 7.01
CA PRO A 181 7.30 -22.24 7.91
C PRO A 181 7.71 -21.70 9.29
N LEU A 182 6.96 -20.73 9.81
CA LEU A 182 7.15 -20.07 11.12
C LEU A 182 8.49 -19.33 11.32
N VAL A 183 9.33 -19.26 10.29
CA VAL A 183 10.66 -18.61 10.37
C VAL A 183 10.71 -17.34 9.52
N GLY A 184 10.46 -17.46 8.22
CA GLY A 184 10.50 -16.32 7.30
C GLY A 184 10.82 -16.70 5.86
N ILE A 185 11.23 -15.72 5.07
CA ILE A 185 11.60 -15.90 3.66
C ILE A 185 12.82 -16.80 3.55
N SER A 186 12.73 -17.89 2.78
CA SER A 186 13.85 -18.79 2.49
C SER A 186 14.56 -18.47 1.17
N SER A 187 13.84 -17.96 0.16
CA SER A 187 14.47 -17.40 -1.04
C SER A 187 13.62 -16.30 -1.68
N VAL A 188 14.29 -15.45 -2.45
CA VAL A 188 13.68 -14.43 -3.33
C VAL A 188 14.36 -14.53 -4.68
N THR A 189 13.57 -14.70 -5.75
CA THR A 189 14.05 -14.61 -7.13
C THR A 189 13.54 -13.33 -7.76
N ASP A 190 14.43 -12.49 -8.22
CA ASP A 190 14.11 -11.21 -8.84
C ASP A 190 13.70 -11.35 -10.34
N PRO A 191 13.22 -10.28 -11.00
CA PRO A 191 12.82 -10.34 -12.40
C PRO A 191 13.95 -10.70 -13.40
N SER A 192 15.20 -10.58 -13.00
CA SER A 192 16.34 -11.01 -13.81
C SER A 192 16.64 -12.51 -13.68
N GLY A 193 16.00 -13.18 -12.72
CA GLY A 193 16.22 -14.58 -12.35
C GLY A 193 17.35 -14.76 -11.34
N TYR A 194 17.83 -13.69 -10.73
CA TYR A 194 18.81 -13.76 -9.66
C TYR A 194 18.13 -14.14 -8.37
N THR A 195 18.59 -15.25 -7.75
CA THR A 195 18.00 -15.78 -6.52
C THR A 195 18.91 -15.56 -5.34
N LEU A 196 18.34 -14.99 -4.28
CA LEU A 196 18.95 -14.91 -2.95
C LEU A 196 18.33 -15.94 -2.02
N HIS A 197 19.16 -16.61 -1.26
CA HIS A 197 18.76 -17.57 -0.23
C HIS A 197 19.07 -17.05 1.17
N TYR A 198 18.20 -17.35 2.11
CA TYR A 198 18.24 -16.88 3.49
C TYR A 198 18.28 -18.05 4.46
N ASN A 199 19.31 -18.14 5.28
CA ASN A 199 19.42 -19.16 6.32
C ASN A 199 19.21 -18.54 7.70
N TYR A 200 18.57 -19.31 8.55
CA TYR A 200 18.25 -18.92 9.92
C TYR A 200 18.81 -19.90 10.93
N ASP A 201 19.07 -19.44 12.15
CA ASP A 201 19.45 -20.30 13.27
C ASP A 201 18.23 -20.98 13.92
N GLY A 202 18.46 -21.82 14.91
CA GLY A 202 17.41 -22.52 15.65
C GLY A 202 16.46 -21.61 16.45
N LEU A 203 16.76 -20.32 16.56
CA LEU A 203 15.92 -19.30 17.18
C LEU A 203 15.19 -18.44 16.13
N GLY A 204 15.26 -18.79 14.84
CA GLY A 204 14.64 -18.05 13.74
C GLY A 204 15.34 -16.72 13.40
N ARG A 205 16.59 -16.50 13.81
CA ARG A 205 17.35 -15.30 13.46
C ARG A 205 18.14 -15.53 12.18
N LEU A 206 18.13 -14.55 11.28
CA LEU A 206 18.85 -14.62 10.00
C LEU A 206 20.36 -14.69 10.26
N ILE A 207 21.02 -15.78 9.80
CA ILE A 207 22.45 -15.97 9.96
C ILE A 207 23.24 -15.81 8.67
N LYS A 208 22.62 -16.05 7.51
CA LYS A 208 23.35 -15.99 6.24
C LYS A 208 22.45 -15.61 5.07
N ILE A 209 23.01 -14.80 4.15
CA ILE A 209 22.43 -14.53 2.81
C ILE A 209 23.47 -14.96 1.78
N PHE A 210 23.04 -15.76 0.79
CA PHE A 210 23.91 -16.26 -0.27
C PHE A 210 23.15 -16.36 -1.59
N ASP A 211 23.88 -16.37 -2.70
CA ASP A 211 23.30 -16.55 -4.04
C ASP A 211 23.18 -18.03 -4.43
N SER A 212 22.55 -18.32 -5.59
CA SER A 212 22.36 -19.68 -6.09
C SER A 212 23.66 -20.41 -6.42
N ASN A 213 24.79 -19.70 -6.52
CA ASN A 213 26.13 -20.29 -6.71
C ASN A 213 26.81 -20.61 -5.37
N GLY A 214 26.12 -20.36 -4.24
CA GLY A 214 26.66 -20.56 -2.89
C GLY A 214 27.57 -19.44 -2.41
N ARG A 215 27.71 -18.33 -3.15
CA ARG A 215 28.52 -17.18 -2.73
C ARG A 215 27.83 -16.47 -1.58
N VAL A 216 28.49 -16.40 -0.45
CA VAL A 216 27.99 -15.68 0.73
C VAL A 216 28.09 -14.18 0.52
N LEU A 217 26.96 -13.48 0.65
CA LEU A 217 26.87 -12.03 0.53
C LEU A 217 26.85 -11.35 1.89
N LYS A 218 26.21 -11.99 2.89
CA LYS A 218 26.17 -11.51 4.28
C LYS A 218 26.23 -12.69 5.23
N ASP A 219 26.96 -12.53 6.32
CA ASP A 219 27.06 -13.48 7.44
C ASP A 219 26.83 -12.71 8.74
N TYR A 220 25.94 -13.20 9.60
CA TYR A 220 25.56 -12.55 10.85
C TYR A 220 25.90 -13.47 12.02
N GLN A 221 26.63 -12.93 13.00
CA GLN A 221 26.96 -13.61 14.24
C GLN A 221 26.27 -12.92 15.41
N TYR A 222 25.61 -13.71 16.26
CA TYR A 222 24.90 -13.21 17.42
C TYR A 222 25.60 -13.67 18.69
N THR A 223 26.06 -12.72 19.51
CA THR A 223 26.65 -12.98 20.83
C THR A 223 25.65 -12.59 21.91
N LEU A 224 25.43 -13.51 22.87
CA LEU A 224 24.68 -13.19 24.09
C LEU A 224 25.58 -12.37 25.00
N LYS A 225 25.15 -11.17 25.37
CA LYS A 225 25.82 -10.39 26.41
C LYS A 225 25.57 -11.10 27.74
N ARG A 226 26.58 -11.79 28.29
CA ARG A 226 26.50 -12.26 29.67
C ARG A 226 26.40 -11.04 30.58
N LYS A 227 25.35 -10.99 31.43
CA LYS A 227 25.25 -10.03 32.54
C LYS A 227 26.26 -10.35 33.60
#